data_ee44c516e31f5b4d3c8cd720fa8e3fe1
#
_entry.id   ee44c516e31f5b4d3c8cd720fa8e3fe1
#
_cell.length_a   1.000
_cell.length_b   1.000
_cell.length_c   1.000
_cell.angle_alpha   90.00
_cell.angle_beta   90.00
_cell.angle_gamma   90.00
#
_symmetry.space_group_name_H-M   'P 1'
#
loop_
_entity.id
_entity.type
_entity.pdbx_description
1 polymer ?
#
loop_
_entity_poly.entity_id
_entity_poly.type
_entity_poly.pdbx_seq_one_letter_code
_entity_poly.pdbx_strand_id
1 'polypeptide(L)'
;SLHDALPILPHDGESIMVAPWPQADAALDFSADESDFEMIMQVIRAIRARRGEMNVPPSKKTRLFIMTAHKAVFEQGRPFFARLAFASDVELGDSYDADGSVQVVTDAARVFIPMDELVDREKELARLGREKAACEKDIAALSSKLDNPGFVAKAPAQVVDGERAKLAKARERLAKIEESI
;
A
#
# COMPACT_ATOMS: atom_id res chain seq x y z
N SER A 1 -25.65 -14.85 -15.21
CA SER A 1 -26.05 -16.17 -14.72
C SER A 1 -25.09 -17.23 -15.26
N LEU A 2 -24.85 -18.34 -14.52
CA LEU A 2 -24.04 -19.48 -15.00
C LEU A 2 -24.64 -20.08 -16.30
N HIS A 3 -25.95 -20.02 -16.45
CA HIS A 3 -26.66 -20.47 -17.64
C HIS A 3 -26.31 -19.71 -18.92
N ASP A 4 -25.95 -18.44 -18.81
CA ASP A 4 -25.63 -17.59 -19.95
C ASP A 4 -24.16 -17.77 -20.39
N ALA A 5 -23.29 -18.23 -19.50
CA ALA A 5 -21.87 -18.44 -19.77
C ALA A 5 -21.55 -19.80 -20.41
N LEU A 6 -22.36 -20.83 -20.13
CA LEU A 6 -22.12 -22.20 -20.63
C LEU A 6 -22.06 -22.34 -22.16
N PRO A 7 -22.89 -21.63 -22.97
CA PRO A 7 -22.81 -21.71 -24.43
C PRO A 7 -21.61 -20.97 -25.03
N ILE A 8 -20.95 -20.09 -24.23
CA ILE A 8 -19.87 -19.23 -24.73
C ILE A 8 -18.51 -19.90 -24.50
N LEU A 9 -18.41 -20.81 -23.52
CA LEU A 9 -17.17 -21.51 -23.23
C LEU A 9 -16.86 -22.54 -24.29
N PRO A 10 -15.61 -22.60 -24.79
CA PRO A 10 -15.19 -23.66 -25.70
C PRO A 10 -15.42 -25.03 -25.06
N HIS A 11 -16.12 -25.92 -25.74
CA HIS A 11 -16.34 -27.31 -25.32
C HIS A 11 -16.51 -28.21 -26.50
N ASP A 12 -16.18 -29.48 -26.33
CA ASP A 12 -16.43 -30.53 -27.31
C ASP A 12 -17.71 -31.28 -26.92
N GLY A 13 -18.57 -31.57 -27.93
CA GLY A 13 -19.81 -32.28 -27.72
C GLY A 13 -21.04 -31.40 -27.54
N GLU A 14 -22.12 -32.00 -27.02
CA GLU A 14 -23.44 -31.35 -26.94
C GLU A 14 -23.48 -30.23 -25.89
N SER A 15 -22.85 -30.43 -24.75
CA SER A 15 -22.79 -29.44 -23.65
C SER A 15 -21.72 -29.84 -22.65
N ILE A 16 -21.09 -28.81 -22.01
CA ILE A 16 -20.17 -29.02 -20.90
C ILE A 16 -20.83 -29.75 -19.72
N MET A 17 -22.16 -29.67 -19.60
CA MET A 17 -22.94 -30.33 -18.52
C MET A 17 -22.94 -31.85 -18.64
N VAL A 18 -22.80 -32.39 -19.85
CA VAL A 18 -22.81 -33.83 -20.12
C VAL A 18 -21.44 -34.35 -20.56
N ALA A 19 -20.45 -33.46 -20.57
CA ALA A 19 -19.07 -33.84 -20.87
C ALA A 19 -18.52 -34.78 -19.78
N PRO A 20 -17.65 -35.74 -20.15
CA PRO A 20 -16.99 -36.58 -19.15
C PRO A 20 -16.15 -35.74 -18.21
N TRP A 21 -16.14 -36.14 -16.93
CA TRP A 21 -15.30 -35.46 -15.94
C TRP A 21 -13.81 -35.54 -16.34
N PRO A 22 -13.06 -34.42 -16.24
CA PRO A 22 -11.66 -34.43 -16.58
C PRO A 22 -10.88 -35.48 -15.78
N GLN A 23 -10.05 -36.23 -16.46
CA GLN A 23 -9.15 -37.21 -15.87
C GLN A 23 -7.79 -36.53 -15.60
N ALA A 24 -7.11 -36.96 -14.54
CA ALA A 24 -5.76 -36.51 -14.28
C ALA A 24 -4.82 -36.96 -15.40
N ASP A 25 -4.07 -36.05 -15.99
CA ASP A 25 -3.07 -36.31 -17.01
C ASP A 25 -1.69 -36.01 -16.44
N ALA A 26 -0.84 -37.03 -16.36
CA ALA A 26 0.54 -36.89 -15.87
C ALA A 26 1.39 -35.97 -16.76
N ALA A 27 1.00 -35.76 -18.04
CA ALA A 27 1.68 -34.78 -18.88
C ALA A 27 1.41 -33.32 -18.49
N LEU A 28 0.39 -33.08 -17.66
CA LEU A 28 0.05 -31.77 -17.10
C LEU A 28 0.59 -31.58 -15.67
N ASP A 29 1.56 -32.37 -15.27
CA ASP A 29 2.30 -32.15 -14.00
C ASP A 29 3.38 -31.08 -14.21
N PHE A 30 3.15 -29.92 -13.62
CA PHE A 30 4.04 -28.75 -13.66
C PHE A 30 4.60 -28.43 -12.28
N SER A 31 4.85 -29.42 -11.44
CA SER A 31 5.29 -29.25 -10.05
C SER A 31 6.57 -28.40 -9.90
N ALA A 32 7.48 -28.48 -10.86
CA ALA A 32 8.67 -27.63 -10.88
C ALA A 32 8.32 -26.15 -11.13
N ASP A 33 7.50 -25.89 -12.15
CA ASP A 33 7.03 -24.52 -12.48
C ASP A 33 6.16 -23.94 -11.36
N GLU A 34 5.36 -24.78 -10.68
CA GLU A 34 4.58 -24.38 -9.50
C GLU A 34 5.50 -23.90 -8.38
N SER A 35 6.56 -24.67 -8.08
CA SER A 35 7.54 -24.30 -7.05
C SER A 35 8.23 -22.97 -7.39
N ASP A 36 8.65 -22.79 -8.63
CA ASP A 36 9.30 -21.56 -9.09
C ASP A 36 8.34 -20.36 -9.00
N PHE A 37 7.09 -20.56 -9.40
CA PHE A 37 6.08 -19.50 -9.32
C PHE A 37 5.68 -19.15 -7.89
N GLU A 38 5.66 -20.14 -6.98
CA GLU A 38 5.40 -19.88 -5.54
C GLU A 38 6.47 -18.98 -4.93
N MET A 39 7.76 -19.14 -5.30
CA MET A 39 8.82 -18.23 -4.87
C MET A 39 8.54 -16.80 -5.30
N ILE A 40 8.11 -16.58 -6.55
CA ILE A 40 7.72 -15.24 -7.04
C ILE A 40 6.54 -14.69 -6.24
N MET A 41 5.50 -15.50 -6.00
CA MET A 41 4.31 -15.10 -5.26
C MET A 41 4.64 -14.72 -3.81
N GLN A 42 5.50 -15.47 -3.12
CA GLN A 42 5.94 -15.16 -1.76
C GLN A 42 6.61 -13.80 -1.69
N VAL A 43 7.52 -13.51 -2.62
CA VAL A 43 8.22 -12.22 -2.68
C VAL A 43 7.24 -11.09 -2.98
N ILE A 44 6.32 -11.26 -3.91
CA ILE A 44 5.29 -10.24 -4.22
C ILE A 44 4.40 -9.97 -3.00
N ARG A 45 3.96 -11.02 -2.28
CA ARG A 45 3.17 -10.87 -1.05
C ARG A 45 3.93 -10.08 0.01
N ALA A 46 5.21 -10.39 0.22
CA ALA A 46 6.06 -9.71 1.18
C ALA A 46 6.28 -8.22 0.82
N ILE A 47 6.54 -7.90 -0.45
CA ILE A 47 6.63 -6.50 -0.93
C ILE A 47 5.31 -5.75 -0.68
N ARG A 48 4.18 -6.36 -1.02
CA ARG A 48 2.86 -5.73 -0.82
C ARG A 48 2.54 -5.51 0.65
N ALA A 49 2.87 -6.45 1.52
CA ALA A 49 2.72 -6.30 2.96
C ALA A 49 3.54 -5.13 3.48
N ARG A 50 4.83 -5.04 3.09
CA ARG A 50 5.72 -3.96 3.49
C ARG A 50 5.25 -2.59 2.99
N ARG A 51 4.79 -2.51 1.74
CA ARG A 51 4.18 -1.29 1.19
C ARG A 51 2.92 -0.88 1.95
N GLY A 52 2.08 -1.85 2.36
CA GLY A 52 0.90 -1.62 3.20
C GLY A 52 1.24 -1.05 4.56
N GLU A 53 2.24 -1.62 5.25
CA GLU A 53 2.74 -1.11 6.54
C GLU A 53 3.21 0.34 6.45
N MET A 54 3.80 0.71 5.32
CA MET A 54 4.30 2.06 5.05
C MET A 54 3.26 2.99 4.42
N ASN A 55 2.01 2.54 4.27
CA ASN A 55 0.91 3.29 3.63
C ASN A 55 1.23 3.79 2.22
N VAL A 56 2.04 3.06 1.46
CA VAL A 56 2.40 3.42 0.07
C VAL A 56 1.24 3.09 -0.86
N PRO A 57 0.68 4.06 -1.60
CA PRO A 57 -0.46 3.81 -2.47
C PRO A 57 -0.07 2.91 -3.66
N PRO A 58 -1.00 2.06 -4.17
CA PRO A 58 -0.75 1.21 -5.34
C PRO A 58 -0.34 1.96 -6.61
N SER A 59 -0.79 3.21 -6.76
CA SER A 59 -0.44 4.06 -7.91
C SER A 59 1.04 4.45 -7.95
N LYS A 60 1.74 4.39 -6.81
CA LYS A 60 3.15 4.73 -6.74
C LYS A 60 3.99 3.51 -7.11
N LYS A 61 4.65 3.58 -8.27
CA LYS A 61 5.59 2.56 -8.71
C LYS A 61 6.99 2.86 -8.17
N THR A 62 7.75 1.80 -7.87
CA THR A 62 9.10 1.88 -7.31
C THR A 62 10.02 0.88 -8.00
N ARG A 63 11.31 1.18 -8.09
CA ARG A 63 12.31 0.21 -8.52
C ARG A 63 12.48 -0.87 -7.45
N LEU A 64 12.76 -2.08 -7.89
CA LEU A 64 13.06 -3.21 -7.04
C LEU A 64 14.45 -3.75 -7.38
N PHE A 65 15.31 -3.83 -6.38
CA PHE A 65 16.59 -4.51 -6.50
C PHE A 65 16.47 -5.85 -5.78
N ILE A 66 16.62 -6.94 -6.52
CA ILE A 66 16.38 -8.30 -6.01
C ILE A 66 17.68 -9.09 -6.02
N MET A 67 18.07 -9.55 -4.84
CA MET A 67 19.19 -10.49 -4.66
C MET A 67 18.61 -11.88 -4.44
N THR A 68 18.92 -12.81 -5.32
CA THR A 68 18.41 -14.18 -5.29
C THR A 68 19.40 -15.15 -5.92
N ALA A 69 19.40 -16.39 -5.45
CA ALA A 69 20.08 -17.51 -6.11
C ALA A 69 19.31 -18.00 -7.37
N HIS A 70 18.02 -17.70 -7.47
CA HIS A 70 17.13 -18.19 -8.53
C HIS A 70 16.94 -17.13 -9.63
N LYS A 71 18.03 -16.56 -10.16
CA LYS A 71 17.99 -15.42 -11.10
C LYS A 71 17.12 -15.68 -12.32
N ALA A 72 17.20 -16.88 -12.92
CA ALA A 72 16.41 -17.22 -14.13
C ALA A 72 14.90 -17.18 -13.88
N VAL A 73 14.44 -17.69 -12.73
CA VAL A 73 13.04 -17.67 -12.31
C VAL A 73 12.55 -16.24 -12.10
N PHE A 74 13.34 -15.42 -11.42
CA PHE A 74 12.98 -14.02 -11.15
C PHE A 74 13.05 -13.15 -12.40
N GLU A 75 13.93 -13.46 -13.35
CA GLU A 75 13.98 -12.79 -14.65
C GLU A 75 12.69 -13.02 -15.46
N GLN A 76 12.22 -14.26 -15.49
CA GLN A 76 10.92 -14.61 -16.10
C GLN A 76 9.74 -13.97 -15.33
N GLY A 77 9.92 -13.77 -14.01
CA GLY A 77 8.94 -13.16 -13.13
C GLY A 77 8.78 -11.64 -13.26
N ARG A 78 9.64 -10.92 -13.99
CA ARG A 78 9.60 -9.45 -14.12
C ARG A 78 8.21 -8.88 -14.43
N PRO A 79 7.42 -9.43 -15.35
CA PRO A 79 6.07 -8.91 -15.63
C PRO A 79 5.14 -8.98 -14.43
N PHE A 80 5.28 -10.01 -13.58
CA PHE A 80 4.47 -10.16 -12.38
C PHE A 80 4.86 -9.13 -11.31
N PHE A 81 6.15 -8.86 -11.11
CA PHE A 81 6.60 -7.79 -10.22
C PHE A 81 6.12 -6.42 -10.68
N ALA A 82 6.21 -6.13 -11.99
CA ALA A 82 5.74 -4.87 -12.54
C ALA A 82 4.24 -4.66 -12.30
N ARG A 83 3.44 -5.70 -12.42
CA ARG A 83 1.97 -5.61 -12.32
C ARG A 83 1.46 -5.77 -10.89
N LEU A 84 2.01 -6.71 -10.12
CA LEU A 84 1.46 -7.12 -8.83
C LEU A 84 2.20 -6.53 -7.62
N ALA A 85 3.50 -6.24 -7.76
CA ALA A 85 4.28 -5.54 -6.75
C ALA A 85 4.42 -4.02 -7.03
N PHE A 86 3.81 -3.54 -8.12
CA PHE A 86 3.86 -2.14 -8.55
C PHE A 86 5.30 -1.67 -8.81
N ALA A 87 6.12 -2.54 -9.41
CA ALA A 87 7.46 -2.18 -9.80
C ALA A 87 7.46 -1.28 -11.05
N SER A 88 8.29 -0.24 -11.05
CA SER A 88 8.60 0.53 -12.26
C SER A 88 9.68 -0.17 -13.07
N ASP A 89 10.64 -0.77 -12.38
CA ASP A 89 11.71 -1.58 -12.93
C ASP A 89 12.16 -2.64 -11.91
N VAL A 90 12.81 -3.71 -12.39
CA VAL A 90 13.33 -4.80 -11.55
C VAL A 90 14.77 -5.07 -11.96
N GLU A 91 15.69 -4.86 -11.07
CA GLU A 91 17.10 -5.16 -11.24
C GLU A 91 17.47 -6.40 -10.42
N LEU A 92 18.13 -7.37 -11.06
CA LEU A 92 18.65 -8.57 -10.40
C LEU A 92 20.18 -8.43 -10.23
N GLY A 93 20.66 -8.58 -9.02
CA GLY A 93 22.08 -8.44 -8.71
C GLY A 93 22.55 -9.38 -7.61
N ASP A 94 23.87 -9.44 -7.42
CA ASP A 94 24.49 -10.21 -6.33
C ASP A 94 24.82 -9.34 -5.11
N SER A 95 24.86 -8.02 -5.32
CA SER A 95 25.10 -7.03 -4.26
C SER A 95 24.32 -5.76 -4.55
N TYR A 96 23.82 -5.15 -3.50
CA TYR A 96 23.16 -3.85 -3.55
C TYR A 96 23.54 -3.06 -2.29
N ASP A 97 23.78 -1.78 -2.46
CA ASP A 97 23.97 -0.88 -1.31
C ASP A 97 22.62 -0.64 -0.65
N ALA A 98 22.49 -1.12 0.58
CA ALA A 98 21.25 -1.07 1.34
C ALA A 98 20.95 0.32 1.91
N ASP A 99 21.90 1.26 1.83
CA ASP A 99 21.73 2.60 2.42
C ASP A 99 20.57 3.34 1.74
N GLY A 100 19.68 3.90 2.56
CA GLY A 100 18.48 4.58 2.09
C GLY A 100 17.43 3.68 1.44
N SER A 101 17.46 2.35 1.67
CA SER A 101 16.47 1.42 1.14
C SER A 101 15.71 0.65 2.23
N VAL A 102 14.48 0.27 1.89
CA VAL A 102 13.67 -0.65 2.70
C VAL A 102 13.97 -2.06 2.26
N GLN A 103 14.32 -2.93 3.19
CA GLN A 103 14.58 -4.34 2.93
C GLN A 103 13.32 -5.18 3.15
N VAL A 104 13.09 -6.11 2.23
CA VAL A 104 12.12 -7.20 2.36
C VAL A 104 12.88 -8.52 2.20
N VAL A 105 12.86 -9.35 3.21
CA VAL A 105 13.58 -10.62 3.24
C VAL A 105 12.59 -11.77 3.21
N THR A 106 12.83 -12.71 2.30
CA THR A 106 12.10 -13.96 2.16
C THR A 106 13.10 -15.11 2.03
N ASP A 107 12.64 -16.34 2.07
CA ASP A 107 13.51 -17.51 1.88
C ASP A 107 14.13 -17.54 0.47
N ALA A 108 13.42 -17.04 -0.55
CA ALA A 108 13.84 -17.08 -1.94
C ALA A 108 14.69 -15.87 -2.37
N ALA A 109 14.53 -14.72 -1.71
CA ALA A 109 15.16 -13.46 -2.15
C ALA A 109 15.24 -12.40 -1.06
N ARG A 110 16.18 -11.46 -1.24
CA ARG A 110 16.21 -10.17 -0.55
C ARG A 110 15.87 -9.08 -1.55
N VAL A 111 14.89 -8.26 -1.22
CA VAL A 111 14.45 -7.15 -2.07
C VAL A 111 14.75 -5.85 -1.37
N PHE A 112 15.32 -4.92 -2.12
CA PHE A 112 15.61 -3.56 -1.67
C PHE A 112 14.74 -2.58 -2.47
N ILE A 113 14.06 -1.71 -1.77
CA ILE A 113 13.17 -0.70 -2.36
C ILE A 113 13.70 0.67 -1.92
N PRO A 114 14.12 1.55 -2.84
CA PRO A 114 14.59 2.88 -2.49
C PRO A 114 13.54 3.65 -1.69
N MET A 115 13.92 4.22 -0.55
CA MET A 115 12.98 4.89 0.35
C MET A 115 12.47 6.21 -0.23
N ASP A 116 13.28 6.91 -0.99
CA ASP A 116 12.92 8.14 -1.71
C ASP A 116 11.80 7.91 -2.74
N GLU A 117 11.76 6.72 -3.32
CA GLU A 117 10.68 6.32 -4.21
C GLU A 117 9.41 5.86 -3.47
N LEU A 118 9.50 5.42 -2.22
CA LEU A 118 8.35 5.02 -1.41
C LEU A 118 7.59 6.20 -0.85
N VAL A 119 8.30 7.24 -0.40
CA VAL A 119 7.72 8.43 0.22
C VAL A 119 7.64 9.55 -0.80
N ASP A 120 6.43 9.99 -1.13
CA ASP A 120 6.22 11.21 -1.91
C ASP A 120 6.28 12.41 -0.95
N ARG A 121 7.50 12.84 -0.66
CA ARG A 121 7.77 13.90 0.32
C ARG A 121 7.00 15.19 0.01
N GLU A 122 6.91 15.56 -1.26
CA GLU A 122 6.20 16.78 -1.65
C GLU A 122 4.69 16.68 -1.40
N LYS A 123 4.08 15.53 -1.75
CA LYS A 123 2.65 15.33 -1.50
C LYS A 123 2.34 15.22 -0.01
N GLU A 124 3.21 14.56 0.75
CA GLU A 124 3.03 14.44 2.19
C GLU A 124 3.20 15.80 2.89
N LEU A 125 4.21 16.58 2.52
CA LEU A 125 4.36 17.95 3.00
C LEU A 125 3.18 18.84 2.60
N ALA A 126 2.67 18.71 1.38
CA ALA A 126 1.48 19.44 0.94
C ALA A 126 0.20 18.99 1.67
N ARG A 127 0.10 17.71 2.06
CA ARG A 127 -1.00 17.19 2.89
C ARG A 127 -0.91 17.74 4.31
N LEU A 128 0.25 17.62 4.93
CA LEU A 128 0.52 18.15 6.28
C LEU A 128 0.32 19.67 6.33
N GLY A 129 0.76 20.40 5.30
CA GLY A 129 0.55 21.83 5.20
C GLY A 129 -0.94 22.21 5.14
N ARG A 130 -1.77 21.47 4.42
CA ARG A 130 -3.23 21.68 4.41
C ARG A 130 -3.88 21.36 5.74
N GLU A 131 -3.46 20.28 6.39
CA GLU A 131 -3.95 19.91 7.72
C GLU A 131 -3.55 20.94 8.78
N LYS A 132 -2.32 21.48 8.71
CA LYS A 132 -1.84 22.57 9.55
C LYS A 132 -2.71 23.81 9.42
N ALA A 133 -2.91 24.28 8.18
CA ALA A 133 -3.73 25.46 7.89
C ALA A 133 -5.19 25.30 8.37
N ALA A 134 -5.78 24.11 8.21
CA ALA A 134 -7.12 23.83 8.73
C ALA A 134 -7.15 23.87 10.27
N CYS A 135 -6.16 23.27 10.92
CA CYS A 135 -6.05 23.26 12.37
C CYS A 135 -5.83 24.67 12.96
N GLU A 136 -4.99 25.49 12.34
CA GLU A 136 -4.77 26.89 12.69
C GLU A 136 -6.06 27.72 12.58
N LYS A 137 -6.83 27.49 11.52
CA LYS A 137 -8.14 28.14 11.32
C LYS A 137 -9.14 27.78 12.44
N ASP A 138 -9.18 26.49 12.81
CA ASP A 138 -10.05 26.02 13.89
C ASP A 138 -9.63 26.64 15.24
N ILE A 139 -8.32 26.69 15.51
CA ILE A 139 -7.77 27.33 16.72
C ILE A 139 -8.14 28.81 16.76
N ALA A 140 -8.00 29.54 15.65
CA ALA A 140 -8.34 30.96 15.57
C ALA A 140 -9.82 31.20 15.83
N ALA A 141 -10.70 30.38 15.23
CA ALA A 141 -12.14 30.46 15.43
C ALA A 141 -12.55 30.18 16.89
N LEU A 142 -11.99 29.12 17.49
CA LEU A 142 -12.27 28.74 18.88
C LEU A 142 -11.72 29.79 19.86
N SER A 143 -10.52 30.30 19.63
CA SER A 143 -9.93 31.35 20.45
C SER A 143 -10.76 32.65 20.41
N SER A 144 -11.11 33.12 19.19
CA SER A 144 -11.95 34.29 19.01
C SER A 144 -13.33 34.16 19.69
N LYS A 145 -13.89 32.95 19.69
CA LYS A 145 -15.16 32.67 20.38
C LYS A 145 -15.02 32.73 21.90
N LEU A 146 -13.93 32.18 22.43
CA LEU A 146 -13.63 32.18 23.87
C LEU A 146 -13.15 33.54 24.41
N ASP A 147 -12.55 34.34 23.53
CA ASP A 147 -12.11 35.72 23.88
C ASP A 147 -13.28 36.72 23.84
N ASN A 148 -14.45 36.31 23.34
CA ASN A 148 -15.64 37.17 23.35
C ASN A 148 -16.31 37.18 24.74
N PRO A 149 -16.25 38.31 25.48
CA PRO A 149 -16.83 38.38 26.83
C PRO A 149 -18.33 38.15 26.86
N GLY A 150 -19.02 38.54 25.75
CA GLY A 150 -20.46 38.36 25.62
C GLY A 150 -20.87 36.88 25.47
N PHE A 151 -20.01 36.05 24.89
CA PHE A 151 -20.22 34.60 24.79
C PHE A 151 -19.94 33.93 26.14
N VAL A 152 -18.80 34.23 26.76
CA VAL A 152 -18.39 33.58 28.03
C VAL A 152 -19.33 33.91 29.17
N ALA A 153 -19.88 35.15 29.22
CA ALA A 153 -20.81 35.58 30.27
C ALA A 153 -22.24 34.98 30.08
N LYS A 154 -22.67 34.70 28.85
CA LYS A 154 -24.06 34.26 28.57
C LYS A 154 -24.19 32.76 28.33
N ALA A 155 -23.11 32.08 27.93
CA ALA A 155 -23.17 30.64 27.67
C ALA A 155 -23.14 29.80 28.96
N PRO A 156 -23.81 28.66 29.02
CA PRO A 156 -23.65 27.72 30.13
C PRO A 156 -22.20 27.30 30.32
N ALA A 157 -21.74 27.16 31.56
CA ALA A 157 -20.37 26.79 31.90
C ALA A 157 -19.91 25.50 31.14
N GLN A 158 -20.77 24.51 31.06
CA GLN A 158 -20.50 23.28 30.32
C GLN A 158 -20.17 23.49 28.84
N VAL A 159 -20.79 24.48 28.18
CA VAL A 159 -20.51 24.82 26.79
C VAL A 159 -19.17 25.51 26.66
N VAL A 160 -18.84 26.43 27.56
CA VAL A 160 -17.55 27.13 27.57
C VAL A 160 -16.42 26.15 27.82
N ASP A 161 -16.57 25.22 28.73
CA ASP A 161 -15.58 24.17 29.04
C ASP A 161 -15.44 23.19 27.89
N GLY A 162 -16.52 22.86 27.19
CA GLY A 162 -16.48 22.08 25.97
C GLY A 162 -15.68 22.75 24.85
N GLU A 163 -15.83 24.07 24.65
CA GLU A 163 -15.06 24.81 23.64
C GLU A 163 -13.59 24.93 24.04
N ARG A 164 -13.28 25.09 25.34
CA ARG A 164 -11.87 25.06 25.85
C ARG A 164 -11.21 23.71 25.61
N ALA A 165 -11.93 22.61 25.85
CA ALA A 165 -11.43 21.26 25.59
C ALA A 165 -11.15 21.03 24.10
N LYS A 166 -12.02 21.52 23.20
CA LYS A 166 -11.79 21.48 21.74
C LYS A 166 -10.55 22.28 21.36
N LEU A 167 -10.37 23.48 21.92
CA LEU A 167 -9.19 24.30 21.66
C LEU A 167 -7.90 23.61 22.12
N ALA A 168 -7.90 22.97 23.29
CA ALA A 168 -6.75 22.22 23.78
C ALA A 168 -6.39 21.04 22.84
N LYS A 169 -7.39 20.27 22.40
CA LYS A 169 -7.18 19.19 21.42
C LYS A 169 -6.69 19.68 20.06
N ALA A 170 -7.19 20.82 19.59
CA ALA A 170 -6.72 21.40 18.33
C ALA A 170 -5.25 21.84 18.43
N ARG A 171 -4.85 22.43 19.54
CA ARG A 171 -3.44 22.80 19.79
C ARG A 171 -2.51 21.59 19.89
N GLU A 172 -2.96 20.52 20.57
CA GLU A 172 -2.21 19.27 20.64
C GLU A 172 -2.03 18.63 19.25
N ARG A 173 -3.10 18.64 18.43
CA ARG A 173 -3.04 18.15 17.06
C ARG A 173 -2.07 18.98 16.21
N LEU A 174 -2.09 20.31 16.34
CA LEU A 174 -1.17 21.20 15.64
C LEU A 174 0.28 20.88 15.98
N ALA A 175 0.60 20.71 17.25
CA ALA A 175 1.96 20.35 17.70
C ALA A 175 2.43 19.02 17.06
N LYS A 176 1.59 17.99 17.03
CA LYS A 176 1.92 16.71 16.38
C LYS A 176 2.16 16.86 14.87
N ILE A 177 1.40 17.72 14.18
CA ILE A 177 1.60 17.99 12.76
C ILE A 177 2.94 18.72 12.56
N GLU A 178 3.29 19.68 13.42
CA GLU A 178 4.55 20.42 13.34
C GLU A 178 5.79 19.56 13.62
N GLU A 179 5.68 18.55 14.47
CA GLU A 179 6.73 17.56 14.69
C GLU A 179 6.93 16.63 13.47
N SER A 180 5.92 16.53 12.59
CA SER A 180 5.92 15.63 11.45
C SER A 180 6.37 16.31 10.15
N ILE A 181 6.55 17.63 10.12
CA ILE A 181 7.03 18.43 8.99
C ILE A 181 8.54 18.58 9.05
#